data_38f76d998f224599f7b1a307bf5fc1e3
#
_entry.id   38f76d998f224599f7b1a307bf5fc1e3
#
_cell.length_a   1.000
_cell.length_b   1.000
_cell.length_c   1.000
_cell.angle_alpha   90.00
_cell.angle_beta   90.00
_cell.angle_gamma   90.00
#
_symmetry.space_group_name_H-M   'P 1'
#
loop_
_entity.id
_entity.type
_entity.pdbx_description
1 polymer ?
#
loop_
_entity_poly.entity_id
_entity_poly.type
_entity_poly.pdbx_seq_one_letter_code
_entity_poly.pdbx_strand_id
1 'polypeptide(L)'
;SLDSLRKRSLITYRKHKDEYAVWQGSDFDLETALNKELEQFEDFDIANELNKLVNPLPLVAKKYSIESHTLRFFKTSYVSDTYFNSLDKNNHPLEPELYILLKQNKIKQPELNKKFNELPSNILVIEVDSKKAFEGNAKELKALKTIYKTSEEITNDPIAKKEISDQIDHLERRLTNALKGITQSTNLVWKHEGKQLDIKTHLDIQSHLSKILEKI
;
A
#
# COMPACT_ATOMS: atom_id res chain seq x y z
N SER A 1 -20.09 33.03 9.36
CA SER A 1 -19.72 31.96 8.41
C SER A 1 -18.73 30.98 9.07
N LEU A 2 -18.64 29.78 8.58
CA LEU A 2 -17.67 28.77 9.08
C LEU A 2 -16.24 29.31 9.05
N ASP A 3 -15.87 30.06 8.00
CA ASP A 3 -14.55 30.68 7.89
C ASP A 3 -14.25 31.68 9.00
N SER A 4 -15.25 32.42 9.45
CA SER A 4 -15.10 33.36 10.58
C SER A 4 -14.84 32.61 11.90
N LEU A 5 -15.50 31.48 12.11
CA LEU A 5 -15.31 30.66 13.30
C LEU A 5 -13.93 29.98 13.27
N ARG A 6 -13.49 29.49 12.09
CA ARG A 6 -12.15 28.91 11.88
C ARG A 6 -11.05 29.95 12.14
N LYS A 7 -11.18 31.18 11.61
CA LYS A 7 -10.23 32.27 11.85
C LYS A 7 -10.12 32.69 13.32
N ARG A 8 -11.18 32.48 14.10
CA ARG A 8 -11.20 32.73 15.55
C ARG A 8 -10.76 31.53 16.38
N SER A 9 -10.28 30.47 15.75
CA SER A 9 -9.89 29.21 16.41
C SER A 9 -11.00 28.61 17.29
N LEU A 10 -12.28 28.82 16.93
CA LEU A 10 -13.43 28.27 17.63
C LEU A 10 -13.82 26.90 17.08
N ILE A 11 -13.48 26.64 15.83
CA ILE A 11 -13.69 25.35 15.15
C ILE A 11 -12.45 24.96 14.38
N THR A 12 -12.20 23.65 14.28
CA THR A 12 -11.19 23.04 13.41
C THR A 12 -11.87 22.15 12.37
N TYR A 13 -11.28 22.08 11.18
CA TYR A 13 -11.76 21.17 10.14
C TYR A 13 -11.01 19.84 10.21
N ARG A 14 -11.73 18.77 10.48
CA ARG A 14 -11.20 17.39 10.53
C ARG A 14 -11.26 16.77 9.14
N LYS A 15 -10.18 16.88 8.39
CA LYS A 15 -10.06 16.41 7.00
C LYS A 15 -10.38 14.92 6.84
N HIS A 16 -10.01 14.08 7.81
CA HIS A 16 -10.24 12.63 7.79
C HIS A 16 -11.70 12.22 7.95
N LYS A 17 -12.55 13.11 8.51
CA LYS A 17 -14.00 12.90 8.70
C LYS A 17 -14.84 13.82 7.82
N ASP A 18 -14.21 14.76 7.11
CA ASP A 18 -14.86 15.80 6.32
C ASP A 18 -15.88 16.63 7.16
N GLU A 19 -15.50 16.95 8.40
CA GLU A 19 -16.39 17.66 9.36
C GLU A 19 -15.69 18.83 10.04
N TYR A 20 -16.49 19.80 10.50
CA TYR A 20 -16.03 20.83 11.44
C TYR A 20 -16.32 20.37 12.87
N ALA A 21 -15.34 20.51 13.74
CA ALA A 21 -15.48 20.25 15.17
C ALA A 21 -15.18 21.51 15.97
N VAL A 22 -15.78 21.62 17.15
CA VAL A 22 -15.48 22.71 18.10
C VAL A 22 -14.02 22.54 18.54
N TRP A 23 -13.24 23.64 18.52
CA TRP A 23 -11.88 23.66 19.02
C TRP A 23 -11.85 23.32 20.51
N GLN A 24 -11.07 22.35 20.89
CA GLN A 24 -11.03 21.83 22.26
C GLN A 24 -9.83 22.34 23.08
N GLY A 25 -9.12 23.35 22.57
CA GLY A 25 -8.07 24.03 23.33
C GLY A 25 -6.67 23.43 23.22
N SER A 26 -6.40 22.63 22.19
CA SER A 26 -5.00 22.23 21.87
C SER A 26 -4.28 23.39 21.18
N ASP A 27 -3.07 23.72 21.61
CA ASP A 27 -2.20 24.70 20.95
C ASP A 27 -1.29 24.06 19.91
N PHE A 28 -1.34 22.75 19.75
CA PHE A 28 -0.51 22.01 18.79
C PHE A 28 -0.98 22.23 17.35
N ASP A 29 -0.13 22.83 16.51
CA ASP A 29 -0.37 23.03 15.08
C ASP A 29 0.02 21.77 14.29
N LEU A 30 -0.93 20.84 14.20
CA LEU A 30 -0.75 19.58 13.46
C LEU A 30 -0.50 19.81 11.97
N GLU A 31 -1.14 20.82 11.35
CA GLU A 31 -1.01 21.06 9.91
C GLU A 31 0.43 21.50 9.55
N THR A 32 0.99 22.42 10.33
CA THR A 32 2.40 22.84 10.17
C THR A 32 3.38 21.69 10.45
N ALA A 33 3.17 20.92 11.51
CA ALA A 33 4.01 19.78 11.83
C ALA A 33 3.96 18.70 10.73
N LEU A 34 2.77 18.42 10.20
CA LEU A 34 2.58 17.45 9.11
C LEU A 34 3.28 17.88 7.82
N ASN A 35 3.12 19.15 7.42
CA ASN A 35 3.78 19.67 6.22
C ASN A 35 5.30 19.58 6.34
N LYS A 36 5.87 19.93 7.49
CA LYS A 36 7.30 19.83 7.76
C LYS A 36 7.82 18.39 7.65
N GLU A 37 7.08 17.41 8.17
CA GLU A 37 7.46 16.00 8.04
C GLU A 37 7.32 15.50 6.59
N LEU A 38 6.30 15.93 5.87
CA LEU A 38 6.09 15.53 4.46
C LEU A 38 7.19 16.04 3.54
N GLU A 39 7.78 17.21 3.80
CA GLU A 39 8.92 17.76 3.05
C GLU A 39 10.17 16.89 3.15
N GLN A 40 10.31 16.07 4.20
CA GLN A 40 11.45 15.17 4.37
C GLN A 40 11.38 13.90 3.52
N PHE A 41 10.24 13.62 2.87
CA PHE A 41 10.01 12.39 2.09
C PHE A 41 10.32 12.55 0.60
N GLU A 42 11.49 13.12 0.24
CA GLU A 42 11.90 13.24 -1.18
C GLU A 42 12.07 11.88 -1.85
N ASP A 43 12.66 10.91 -1.16
CA ASP A 43 12.94 9.56 -1.69
C ASP A 43 12.14 8.47 -0.94
N PHE A 44 10.81 8.60 -1.00
CA PHE A 44 9.90 7.71 -0.31
C PHE A 44 9.78 6.35 -1.03
N ASP A 45 10.22 5.27 -0.36
CA ASP A 45 9.97 3.90 -0.81
C ASP A 45 8.62 3.42 -0.26
N ILE A 46 7.59 3.56 -1.09
CA ILE A 46 6.22 3.20 -0.74
C ILE A 46 6.08 1.70 -0.43
N ALA A 47 6.80 0.82 -1.14
CA ALA A 47 6.69 -0.62 -0.95
C ALA A 47 7.24 -1.04 0.42
N ASN A 48 8.42 -0.51 0.79
CA ASN A 48 9.03 -0.76 2.09
C ASN A 48 8.13 -0.27 3.24
N GLU A 49 7.55 0.92 3.10
CA GLU A 49 6.66 1.47 4.13
C GLU A 49 5.34 0.69 4.22
N LEU A 50 4.73 0.32 3.10
CA LEU A 50 3.50 -0.48 3.12
C LEU A 50 3.73 -1.88 3.69
N ASN A 51 4.87 -2.53 3.42
CA ASN A 51 5.19 -3.82 4.03
C ASN A 51 5.32 -3.73 5.56
N LYS A 52 5.71 -2.58 6.12
CA LYS A 52 5.76 -2.33 7.57
C LYS A 52 4.39 -2.00 8.17
N LEU A 53 3.55 -1.31 7.39
CA LEU A 53 2.25 -0.80 7.85
C LEU A 53 1.14 -1.84 7.73
N VAL A 54 1.17 -2.63 6.66
CA VAL A 54 0.11 -3.60 6.33
C VAL A 54 0.74 -4.86 5.78
N ASN A 55 0.81 -5.93 6.56
CA ASN A 55 1.26 -7.22 6.06
C ASN A 55 0.34 -7.71 4.92
N PRO A 56 0.90 -7.95 3.71
CA PRO A 56 0.10 -8.48 2.62
C PRO A 56 -0.41 -9.89 2.97
N LEU A 57 -1.70 -10.11 2.74
CA LEU A 57 -2.28 -11.44 2.95
C LEU A 57 -1.87 -12.37 1.80
N PRO A 58 -1.53 -13.63 2.07
CA PRO A 58 -1.23 -14.60 1.02
C PRO A 58 -2.45 -14.80 0.11
N LEU A 59 -2.18 -14.93 -1.19
CA LEU A 59 -3.23 -15.23 -2.16
C LEU A 59 -3.44 -16.74 -2.27
N VAL A 60 -4.54 -17.23 -1.71
CA VAL A 60 -4.87 -18.66 -1.71
C VAL A 60 -5.37 -19.10 -3.08
N ALA A 61 -4.74 -20.15 -3.63
CA ALA A 61 -5.19 -20.84 -4.84
C ALA A 61 -6.30 -21.85 -4.48
N LYS A 62 -7.51 -21.33 -4.25
CA LYS A 62 -8.64 -22.10 -3.70
C LYS A 62 -8.99 -23.31 -4.58
N LYS A 63 -9.08 -23.11 -5.90
CA LYS A 63 -9.42 -24.19 -6.84
C LYS A 63 -8.39 -25.32 -6.73
N TYR A 64 -7.10 -25.02 -6.87
CA TYR A 64 -6.03 -26.01 -6.77
C TYR A 64 -5.99 -26.69 -5.39
N SER A 65 -6.20 -25.94 -4.32
CA SER A 65 -6.20 -26.45 -2.95
C SER A 65 -7.33 -27.47 -2.71
N ILE A 66 -8.50 -27.25 -3.31
CA ILE A 66 -9.64 -28.20 -3.24
C ILE A 66 -9.32 -29.46 -4.04
N GLU A 67 -8.84 -29.32 -5.28
CA GLU A 67 -8.55 -30.43 -6.19
C GLU A 67 -7.38 -31.30 -5.71
N SER A 68 -6.34 -30.69 -5.13
CA SER A 68 -5.17 -31.39 -4.62
C SER A 68 -5.27 -31.84 -3.15
N HIS A 69 -6.34 -31.47 -2.44
CA HIS A 69 -6.50 -31.69 -0.99
C HIS A 69 -5.36 -31.09 -0.14
N THR A 70 -4.63 -30.12 -0.67
CA THR A 70 -3.49 -29.48 -0.01
C THR A 70 -3.59 -27.96 -0.12
N LEU A 71 -3.54 -27.25 1.02
CA LEU A 71 -3.57 -25.78 1.00
C LEU A 71 -2.33 -25.25 0.28
N ARG A 72 -2.58 -24.53 -0.82
CA ARG A 72 -1.55 -23.83 -1.59
C ARG A 72 -1.88 -22.36 -1.74
N PHE A 73 -0.85 -21.53 -1.66
CA PHE A 73 -0.97 -20.08 -1.75
C PHE A 73 0.30 -19.46 -2.35
N PHE A 74 0.14 -18.25 -2.85
CA PHE A 74 1.25 -17.39 -3.25
C PHE A 74 1.56 -16.46 -2.08
N LYS A 75 2.81 -16.44 -1.63
CA LYS A 75 3.29 -15.44 -0.66
C LYS A 75 3.25 -14.08 -1.32
N THR A 76 2.57 -13.10 -0.70
CA THR A 76 2.38 -11.77 -1.29
C THR A 76 3.35 -10.77 -0.68
N SER A 77 3.95 -9.92 -1.51
CA SER A 77 4.85 -8.83 -1.10
C SER A 77 4.61 -7.58 -1.94
N TYR A 78 4.67 -6.40 -1.30
CA TYR A 78 4.74 -5.13 -2.03
C TYR A 78 6.17 -4.89 -2.46
N VAL A 79 6.37 -4.56 -3.73
CA VAL A 79 7.69 -4.29 -4.29
C VAL A 79 7.70 -2.95 -5.05
N SER A 80 8.77 -2.16 -4.90
CA SER A 80 8.97 -0.96 -5.70
C SER A 80 9.53 -1.30 -7.08
N ASP A 81 9.37 -0.40 -8.04
CA ASP A 81 9.93 -0.58 -9.37
C ASP A 81 11.47 -0.65 -9.34
N THR A 82 12.12 0.07 -8.43
CA THR A 82 13.57 -0.01 -8.22
C THR A 82 14.00 -1.37 -7.68
N TYR A 83 13.34 -1.87 -6.63
CA TYR A 83 13.60 -3.20 -6.08
C TYR A 83 13.33 -4.30 -7.12
N PHE A 84 12.19 -4.22 -7.81
CA PHE A 84 11.81 -5.19 -8.85
C PHE A 84 12.86 -5.26 -9.97
N ASN A 85 13.42 -4.11 -10.39
CA ASN A 85 14.47 -4.07 -11.40
C ASN A 85 15.80 -4.66 -10.91
N SER A 86 16.07 -4.63 -9.61
CA SER A 86 17.29 -5.18 -9.00
C SER A 86 17.25 -6.69 -8.75
N LEU A 87 16.09 -7.35 -8.90
CA LEU A 87 15.97 -8.79 -8.69
C LEU A 87 16.93 -9.57 -9.60
N ASP A 88 17.66 -10.53 -9.04
CA ASP A 88 18.57 -11.39 -9.80
C ASP A 88 17.84 -12.66 -10.28
N LYS A 89 18.11 -13.06 -11.53
CA LYS A 89 17.60 -14.29 -12.13
C LYS A 89 17.87 -15.56 -11.31
N ASN A 90 18.99 -15.57 -10.59
CA ASN A 90 19.49 -16.75 -9.91
C ASN A 90 19.12 -16.80 -8.42
N ASN A 91 18.50 -15.75 -7.90
CA ASN A 91 18.18 -15.63 -6.48
C ASN A 91 16.68 -15.41 -6.27
N HIS A 92 15.87 -16.31 -6.82
CA HIS A 92 14.44 -16.29 -6.61
C HIS A 92 14.03 -17.38 -5.60
N PRO A 93 12.99 -17.11 -4.80
CA PRO A 93 12.45 -18.14 -3.92
C PRO A 93 11.92 -19.34 -4.72
N LEU A 94 12.01 -20.51 -4.14
CA LEU A 94 11.47 -21.73 -4.75
C LEU A 94 9.95 -21.84 -4.59
N GLU A 95 9.40 -21.13 -3.61
CA GLU A 95 7.97 -21.13 -3.34
C GLU A 95 7.23 -20.14 -4.25
N PRO A 96 5.91 -20.37 -4.49
CA PRO A 96 5.09 -19.44 -5.27
C PRO A 96 5.00 -18.06 -4.61
N GLU A 97 5.34 -17.01 -5.35
CA GLU A 97 5.24 -15.62 -4.89
C GLU A 97 4.38 -14.75 -5.79
N LEU A 98 3.68 -13.83 -5.16
CA LEU A 98 2.94 -12.75 -5.81
C LEU A 98 3.58 -11.41 -5.44
N TYR A 99 4.15 -10.73 -6.42
CA TYR A 99 4.64 -9.38 -6.27
C TYR A 99 3.57 -8.38 -6.67
N ILE A 100 3.20 -7.51 -5.74
CA ILE A 100 2.38 -6.32 -6.03
C ILE A 100 3.35 -5.19 -6.32
N LEU A 101 3.59 -4.95 -7.62
CA LEU A 101 4.51 -3.94 -8.11
C LEU A 101 3.88 -2.55 -8.01
N LEU A 102 4.34 -1.77 -7.05
CA LEU A 102 3.90 -0.40 -6.80
C LEU A 102 4.72 0.56 -7.65
N LYS A 103 4.23 0.88 -8.84
CA LYS A 103 4.96 1.73 -9.79
C LYS A 103 5.00 3.18 -9.31
N GLN A 104 6.21 3.69 -9.13
CA GLN A 104 6.49 5.11 -8.88
C GLN A 104 7.04 5.82 -10.12
N ASN A 105 7.15 5.09 -11.25
CA ASN A 105 7.73 5.56 -12.52
C ASN A 105 9.20 6.00 -12.40
N LYS A 106 9.95 5.41 -11.47
CA LYS A 106 11.40 5.60 -11.32
C LYS A 106 12.18 4.81 -12.37
N ILE A 107 11.61 3.71 -12.88
CA ILE A 107 12.19 2.84 -13.92
C ILE A 107 11.34 2.93 -15.20
N LYS A 108 12.01 2.93 -16.35
CA LYS A 108 11.35 3.00 -17.67
C LYS A 108 10.63 1.69 -17.99
N GLN A 109 9.46 1.79 -18.63
CA GLN A 109 8.66 0.60 -18.98
C GLN A 109 9.39 -0.47 -19.79
N PRO A 110 10.28 -0.15 -20.77
CA PRO A 110 11.06 -1.16 -21.48
C PRO A 110 11.99 -1.98 -20.59
N GLU A 111 12.59 -1.37 -19.57
CA GLU A 111 13.45 -2.05 -18.60
C GLU A 111 12.64 -3.00 -17.73
N LEU A 112 11.48 -2.54 -17.24
CA LEU A 112 10.55 -3.38 -16.50
C LEU A 112 10.06 -4.56 -17.35
N ASN A 113 9.74 -4.33 -18.64
CA ASN A 113 9.31 -5.40 -19.54
C ASN A 113 10.39 -6.47 -19.75
N LYS A 114 11.66 -6.07 -19.88
CA LYS A 114 12.78 -7.01 -19.91
C LYS A 114 12.81 -7.85 -18.63
N LYS A 115 12.64 -7.20 -17.48
CA LYS A 115 12.66 -7.87 -16.17
C LYS A 115 11.51 -8.87 -16.00
N PHE A 116 10.30 -8.54 -16.47
CA PHE A 116 9.18 -9.48 -16.45
C PHE A 116 9.48 -10.79 -17.22
N ASN A 117 10.20 -10.71 -18.36
CA ASN A 117 10.59 -11.87 -19.15
C ASN A 117 11.68 -12.74 -18.47
N GLU A 118 12.35 -12.18 -17.47
CA GLU A 118 13.42 -12.86 -16.73
C GLU A 118 12.93 -13.58 -15.47
N LEU A 119 11.68 -13.33 -15.05
CA LEU A 119 11.12 -13.94 -13.86
C LEU A 119 10.86 -15.44 -14.06
N PRO A 120 11.09 -16.25 -13.02
CA PRO A 120 10.77 -17.67 -13.05
C PRO A 120 9.25 -17.91 -13.02
N SER A 121 8.84 -19.13 -13.39
CA SER A 121 7.43 -19.52 -13.52
C SER A 121 6.62 -19.55 -12.23
N ASN A 122 7.28 -19.55 -11.08
CA ASN A 122 6.61 -19.50 -9.77
C ASN A 122 6.32 -18.07 -9.28
N ILE A 123 6.64 -17.05 -10.08
CA ILE A 123 6.39 -15.64 -9.73
C ILE A 123 5.25 -15.05 -10.56
N LEU A 124 4.27 -14.52 -9.88
CA LEU A 124 3.15 -13.75 -10.44
C LEU A 124 3.30 -12.27 -10.05
N VAL A 125 2.95 -11.37 -10.94
CA VAL A 125 3.06 -9.92 -10.69
C VAL A 125 1.75 -9.22 -10.97
N ILE A 126 1.35 -8.29 -10.08
CA ILE A 126 0.27 -7.32 -10.30
C ILE A 126 0.88 -5.93 -10.38
N GLU A 127 0.65 -5.19 -11.47
CA GLU A 127 1.08 -3.81 -11.60
C GLU A 127 0.04 -2.85 -11.03
N VAL A 128 0.49 -1.91 -10.18
CA VAL A 128 -0.35 -0.88 -9.55
C VAL A 128 0.30 0.49 -9.71
N ASP A 129 -0.43 1.48 -10.17
CA ASP A 129 0.01 2.88 -10.13
C ASP A 129 -0.10 3.42 -8.70
N SER A 130 1.01 3.37 -7.97
CA SER A 130 1.05 3.73 -6.55
C SER A 130 0.86 5.21 -6.28
N LYS A 131 1.29 6.09 -7.20
CA LYS A 131 1.15 7.55 -7.04
C LYS A 131 -0.31 7.96 -6.93
N LYS A 132 -1.17 7.37 -7.76
CA LYS A 132 -2.61 7.67 -7.73
C LYS A 132 -3.33 7.02 -6.56
N ALA A 133 -2.92 5.81 -6.18
CA ALA A 133 -3.70 5.00 -5.27
C ALA A 133 -3.30 5.14 -3.80
N PHE A 134 -2.01 5.22 -3.49
CA PHE A 134 -1.53 4.97 -2.12
C PHE A 134 -0.49 5.97 -1.60
N GLU A 135 0.33 6.58 -2.46
CA GLU A 135 1.53 7.32 -2.04
C GLU A 135 1.19 8.46 -1.07
N GLY A 136 0.18 9.26 -1.37
CA GLY A 136 -0.23 10.37 -0.50
C GLY A 136 -0.65 9.91 0.90
N ASN A 137 -1.53 8.88 0.95
CA ASN A 137 -2.01 8.35 2.23
C ASN A 137 -0.89 7.65 3.03
N ALA A 138 0.05 6.97 2.35
CA ALA A 138 1.17 6.31 3.00
C ALA A 138 2.18 7.32 3.59
N LYS A 139 2.47 8.40 2.86
CA LYS A 139 3.31 9.51 3.35
C LYS A 139 2.67 10.19 4.57
N GLU A 140 1.38 10.52 4.47
CA GLU A 140 0.64 11.15 5.57
C GLU A 140 0.60 10.25 6.81
N LEU A 141 0.33 8.95 6.64
CA LEU A 141 0.36 8.00 7.75
C LEU A 141 1.74 7.90 8.41
N LYS A 142 2.81 7.85 7.62
CA LYS A 142 4.18 7.82 8.15
C LYS A 142 4.49 9.10 8.92
N ALA A 143 4.15 10.26 8.36
CA ALA A 143 4.37 11.56 9.02
C ALA A 143 3.61 11.63 10.35
N LEU A 144 2.33 11.28 10.38
CA LEU A 144 1.54 11.27 11.62
C LEU A 144 2.12 10.30 12.67
N LYS A 145 2.56 9.12 12.28
CA LYS A 145 3.21 8.17 13.20
C LYS A 145 4.54 8.70 13.72
N THR A 146 5.31 9.41 12.91
CA THR A 146 6.54 10.05 13.33
C THR A 146 6.25 11.16 14.37
N ILE A 147 5.36 12.09 14.04
CA ILE A 147 4.91 13.18 14.92
C ILE A 147 4.39 12.63 16.25
N TYR A 148 3.53 11.61 16.22
CA TYR A 148 2.97 10.99 17.42
C TYR A 148 4.03 10.42 18.36
N LYS A 149 5.14 9.89 17.79
CA LYS A 149 6.23 9.27 18.57
C LYS A 149 7.27 10.26 19.06
N THR A 150 7.55 11.32 18.30
CA THR A 150 8.71 12.19 18.52
C THR A 150 8.38 13.55 19.10
N SER A 151 7.13 14.02 18.99
CA SER A 151 6.75 15.33 19.51
C SER A 151 6.51 15.31 21.02
N GLU A 152 7.32 16.05 21.75
CA GLU A 152 7.14 16.26 23.20
C GLU A 152 5.86 17.04 23.50
N GLU A 153 5.47 17.96 22.63
CA GLU A 153 4.26 18.77 22.77
C GLU A 153 3.01 17.88 22.81
N ILE A 154 2.95 16.85 21.95
CA ILE A 154 1.84 15.89 21.92
C ILE A 154 1.80 15.01 23.17
N THR A 155 2.95 14.69 23.73
CA THR A 155 3.01 13.87 24.96
C THR A 155 2.26 14.53 26.12
N ASN A 156 2.26 15.86 26.16
CA ASN A 156 1.64 16.68 27.20
C ASN A 156 0.24 17.20 26.80
N ASP A 157 -0.22 16.95 25.57
CA ASP A 157 -1.52 17.38 25.07
C ASP A 157 -2.43 16.18 24.73
N PRO A 158 -3.32 15.77 25.67
CA PRO A 158 -4.22 14.64 25.46
C PRO A 158 -5.19 14.82 24.27
N ILE A 159 -5.50 16.08 23.92
CA ILE A 159 -6.45 16.40 22.84
C ILE A 159 -5.78 16.21 21.49
N ALA A 160 -4.57 16.80 21.30
CA ALA A 160 -3.77 16.60 20.10
C ALA A 160 -3.42 15.11 19.92
N LYS A 161 -3.04 14.44 21.00
CA LYS A 161 -2.72 13.02 21.00
C LYS A 161 -3.87 12.16 20.50
N LYS A 162 -5.08 12.43 20.99
CA LYS A 162 -6.30 11.72 20.56
C LYS A 162 -6.62 12.00 19.09
N GLU A 163 -6.57 13.25 18.66
CA GLU A 163 -6.84 13.62 17.27
C GLU A 163 -5.89 12.93 16.30
N ILE A 164 -4.59 12.91 16.60
CA ILE A 164 -3.58 12.25 15.76
C ILE A 164 -3.80 10.73 15.74
N SER A 165 -4.12 10.14 16.91
CA SER A 165 -4.44 8.71 16.98
C SER A 165 -5.65 8.34 16.12
N ASP A 166 -6.73 9.13 16.17
CA ASP A 166 -7.93 8.94 15.35
C ASP A 166 -7.61 9.04 13.84
N GLN A 167 -6.73 9.98 13.45
CA GLN A 167 -6.30 10.14 12.05
C GLN A 167 -5.43 8.95 11.59
N ILE A 168 -4.49 8.49 12.43
CA ILE A 168 -3.68 7.29 12.16
C ILE A 168 -4.59 6.09 11.92
N ASP A 169 -5.53 5.81 12.82
CA ASP A 169 -6.45 4.68 12.72
C ASP A 169 -7.31 4.75 11.46
N HIS A 170 -7.74 5.97 11.08
CA HIS A 170 -8.51 6.18 9.86
C HIS A 170 -7.69 5.86 8.61
N LEU A 171 -6.46 6.39 8.50
CA LEU A 171 -5.57 6.16 7.37
C LEU A 171 -5.13 4.70 7.27
N GLU A 172 -4.83 4.03 8.40
CA GLU A 172 -4.52 2.61 8.42
C GLU A 172 -5.67 1.76 7.87
N ARG A 173 -6.89 2.00 8.34
CA ARG A 173 -8.08 1.30 7.83
C ARG A 173 -8.30 1.55 6.35
N ARG A 174 -8.16 2.81 5.90
CA ARG A 174 -8.31 3.20 4.50
C ARG A 174 -7.28 2.49 3.60
N LEU A 175 -6.01 2.50 3.98
CA LEU A 175 -4.95 1.82 3.25
C LEU A 175 -5.15 0.30 3.27
N THR A 176 -5.44 -0.29 4.41
CA THR A 176 -5.70 -1.73 4.54
C THR A 176 -6.83 -2.19 3.61
N ASN A 177 -7.93 -1.45 3.57
CA ASN A 177 -9.07 -1.80 2.72
C ASN A 177 -8.74 -1.67 1.23
N ALA A 178 -8.02 -0.62 0.84
CA ALA A 178 -7.57 -0.43 -0.53
C ALA A 178 -6.61 -1.54 -0.98
N LEU A 179 -5.66 -1.92 -0.12
CA LEU A 179 -4.69 -2.97 -0.41
C LEU A 179 -5.31 -4.37 -0.49
N LYS A 180 -6.31 -4.68 0.34
CA LYS A 180 -7.07 -5.95 0.28
C LYS A 180 -7.77 -6.15 -1.07
N GLY A 181 -8.21 -5.07 -1.72
CA GLY A 181 -8.88 -5.13 -3.02
C GLY A 181 -7.95 -5.49 -4.18
N ILE A 182 -6.63 -5.30 -4.04
CA ILE A 182 -5.68 -5.51 -5.16
C ILE A 182 -5.69 -6.95 -5.66
N THR A 183 -5.57 -7.92 -4.76
CA THR A 183 -5.48 -9.34 -5.13
C THR A 183 -6.81 -9.92 -5.64
N GLN A 184 -7.88 -9.16 -5.56
CA GLN A 184 -9.20 -9.52 -6.07
C GLN A 184 -9.59 -8.70 -7.30
N SER A 185 -8.77 -7.73 -7.70
CA SER A 185 -9.08 -6.81 -8.79
C SER A 185 -8.88 -7.46 -10.15
N THR A 186 -9.92 -7.43 -10.97
CA THR A 186 -9.88 -7.83 -12.38
C THR A 186 -9.47 -6.68 -13.31
N ASN A 187 -9.42 -5.45 -12.79
CA ASN A 187 -9.08 -4.26 -13.58
C ASN A 187 -7.58 -3.92 -13.55
N LEU A 188 -6.78 -4.68 -12.82
CA LEU A 188 -5.34 -4.49 -12.75
C LEU A 188 -4.62 -5.37 -13.79
N VAL A 189 -3.40 -4.97 -14.13
CA VAL A 189 -2.56 -5.73 -15.04
C VAL A 189 -1.86 -6.84 -14.28
N TRP A 190 -2.22 -8.08 -14.59
CA TRP A 190 -1.58 -9.27 -14.06
C TRP A 190 -0.59 -9.82 -15.07
N LYS A 191 0.61 -10.17 -14.64
CA LYS A 191 1.67 -10.70 -15.51
C LYS A 191 2.28 -11.97 -14.95
N HIS A 192 2.54 -12.91 -15.86
CA HIS A 192 3.24 -14.15 -15.58
C HIS A 192 4.16 -14.49 -16.75
N GLU A 193 5.42 -14.82 -16.49
CA GLU A 193 6.43 -15.13 -17.52
C GLU A 193 6.46 -14.06 -18.65
N GLY A 194 6.45 -12.78 -18.29
CA GLY A 194 6.47 -11.67 -19.24
C GLY A 194 5.15 -11.39 -19.97
N LYS A 195 4.17 -12.26 -19.86
CA LYS A 195 2.88 -12.14 -20.57
C LYS A 195 1.80 -11.56 -19.64
N GLN A 196 0.98 -10.67 -20.19
CA GLN A 196 -0.24 -10.23 -19.52
C GLN A 196 -1.27 -11.36 -19.53
N LEU A 197 -1.87 -11.60 -18.35
CA LEU A 197 -2.95 -12.57 -18.20
C LEU A 197 -4.29 -11.93 -18.59
N ASP A 198 -5.14 -12.69 -19.30
CA ASP A 198 -6.53 -12.28 -19.59
C ASP A 198 -7.41 -12.64 -18.40
N ILE A 199 -7.65 -11.66 -17.54
CA ILE A 199 -8.44 -11.80 -16.31
C ILE A 199 -9.66 -10.90 -16.43
N LYS A 200 -10.85 -11.50 -16.52
CA LYS A 200 -12.15 -10.83 -16.60
C LYS A 200 -12.98 -11.06 -15.34
N THR A 201 -12.75 -12.18 -14.68
CA THR A 201 -13.52 -12.63 -13.53
C THR A 201 -12.60 -13.12 -12.40
N HIS A 202 -13.13 -13.23 -11.19
CA HIS A 202 -12.41 -13.87 -10.09
C HIS A 202 -12.08 -15.35 -10.34
N LEU A 203 -12.91 -16.03 -11.17
CA LEU A 203 -12.65 -17.42 -11.58
C LEU A 203 -11.42 -17.51 -12.47
N ASP A 204 -11.19 -16.52 -13.33
CA ASP A 204 -9.97 -16.48 -14.16
C ASP A 204 -8.72 -16.37 -13.30
N ILE A 205 -8.75 -15.54 -12.24
CA ILE A 205 -7.65 -15.46 -11.28
C ILE A 205 -7.37 -16.87 -10.74
N GLN A 206 -8.38 -17.56 -10.19
CA GLN A 206 -8.20 -18.89 -9.61
C GLN A 206 -7.75 -19.93 -10.63
N SER A 207 -8.22 -19.83 -11.88
CA SER A 207 -7.78 -20.71 -12.97
C SER A 207 -6.29 -20.50 -13.30
N HIS A 208 -5.82 -19.26 -13.38
CA HIS A 208 -4.42 -18.96 -13.61
C HIS A 208 -3.54 -19.43 -12.46
N LEU A 209 -3.94 -19.20 -11.20
CA LEU A 209 -3.20 -19.68 -10.02
C LEU A 209 -3.03 -21.21 -10.05
N SER A 210 -4.11 -21.96 -10.37
CA SER A 210 -4.05 -23.43 -10.48
C SER A 210 -3.08 -23.88 -11.58
N LYS A 211 -3.16 -23.29 -12.78
CA LYS A 211 -2.26 -23.61 -13.89
C LYS A 211 -0.79 -23.34 -13.61
N ILE A 212 -0.49 -22.32 -12.80
CA ILE A 212 0.87 -22.02 -12.38
C ILE A 212 1.36 -23.10 -11.42
N LEU A 213 0.55 -23.46 -10.42
CA LEU A 213 0.90 -24.46 -9.42
C LEU A 213 1.01 -25.89 -9.98
N GLU A 214 0.29 -26.21 -11.06
CA GLU A 214 0.41 -27.50 -11.76
C GLU A 214 1.76 -27.68 -12.47
N LYS A 215 2.49 -26.57 -12.74
CA LYS A 215 3.77 -26.57 -13.45
C LYS A 215 4.99 -26.57 -12.52
N ILE A 216 4.76 -26.30 -11.23
CA ILE A 216 5.80 -26.23 -10.19
C ILE A 216 5.79 -27.50 -9.36
#